data_140a6a8b836ba330702d0a28608219cb
#
_entry.id   140a6a8b836ba330702d0a28608219cb
#
_cell.length_a   1.000
_cell.length_b   1.000
_cell.length_c   1.000
_cell.angle_alpha   90.00
_cell.angle_beta   90.00
_cell.angle_gamma   90.00
#
_symmetry.space_group_name_H-M   'P 1'
#
loop_
_entity.id
_entity.type
_entity.pdbx_description
1 polymer ?
#
loop_
_entity_poly.entity_id
_entity_poly.type
_entity_poly.pdbx_seq_one_letter_code
_entity_poly.pdbx_strand_id
1 'polypeptide(L)'
;MAADSGRCGAGQLVDKYGSALFRFCLVMLRNAADAEDAVQETLLRYIERSPEFESAGAERAWLFTVAANRCRDTLRAASRHPQLTLDELAGLGAEKSELGILDALMNLPEKYRLALTLHYVEGYSTGEIASMLGRTPSAIKMRLKKGRELLGKEIFDGE
;
A
#
# COMPACT_ATOMS: atom_id res chain seq x y z
N MET A 1 -18.88 -18.77 22.48
CA MET A 1 -17.64 -19.14 21.85
C MET A 1 -16.71 -17.98 21.73
N ALA A 2 -15.88 -17.89 22.73
CA ALA A 2 -14.96 -16.77 22.87
C ALA A 2 -13.81 -16.78 21.86
N ALA A 3 -13.71 -17.84 21.04
CA ALA A 3 -12.59 -18.00 20.12
C ALA A 3 -12.59 -17.04 18.94
N ASP A 4 -13.73 -16.40 18.66
CA ASP A 4 -13.85 -15.47 17.52
C ASP A 4 -13.83 -14.01 17.92
N SER A 5 -13.67 -13.72 19.20
CA SER A 5 -13.58 -12.35 19.66
C SER A 5 -12.26 -11.74 19.20
N GLY A 6 -12.30 -10.96 18.15
CA GLY A 6 -11.15 -10.29 17.58
C GLY A 6 -10.77 -10.71 16.17
N ARG A 7 -11.36 -11.75 15.63
CA ARG A 7 -11.13 -12.14 14.24
C ARG A 7 -12.28 -11.72 13.34
N CYS A 8 -11.93 -11.10 12.25
CA CYS A 8 -12.91 -10.83 11.20
C CYS A 8 -13.11 -12.10 10.36
N GLY A 9 -14.36 -12.45 10.05
CA GLY A 9 -14.65 -13.41 9.00
C GLY A 9 -14.22 -12.86 7.65
N ALA A 10 -14.11 -13.71 6.62
CA ALA A 10 -13.65 -13.30 5.29
C ALA A 10 -14.44 -12.13 4.73
N GLY A 11 -15.77 -12.15 4.83
CA GLY A 11 -16.60 -11.05 4.37
C GLY A 11 -16.39 -9.76 5.15
N GLN A 12 -16.23 -9.84 6.46
CA GLN A 12 -15.94 -8.70 7.31
C GLN A 12 -14.59 -8.08 7.01
N LEU A 13 -13.59 -8.90 6.68
CA LEU A 13 -12.27 -8.47 6.29
C LEU A 13 -12.31 -7.64 5.01
N VAL A 14 -13.02 -8.12 4.00
CA VAL A 14 -13.20 -7.41 2.74
C VAL A 14 -13.89 -6.08 2.98
N ASP A 15 -14.98 -6.07 3.76
CA ASP A 15 -15.73 -4.86 4.05
C ASP A 15 -14.90 -3.83 4.82
N LYS A 16 -14.08 -4.29 5.76
CA LYS A 16 -13.30 -3.41 6.62
C LYS A 16 -12.04 -2.89 5.95
N TYR A 17 -11.31 -3.73 5.25
CA TYR A 17 -9.97 -3.41 4.74
C TYR A 17 -9.84 -3.46 3.22
N GLY A 18 -10.77 -4.10 2.52
CA GLY A 18 -10.66 -4.36 1.08
C GLY A 18 -10.37 -3.11 0.25
N SER A 19 -11.15 -2.05 0.45
CA SER A 19 -10.98 -0.80 -0.31
C SER A 19 -9.65 -0.12 -0.03
N ALA A 20 -9.25 -0.05 1.23
CA ALA A 20 -7.99 0.58 1.62
C ALA A 20 -6.79 -0.20 1.10
N LEU A 21 -6.83 -1.53 1.18
CA LEU A 21 -5.79 -2.41 0.66
C LEU A 21 -5.70 -2.31 -0.87
N PHE A 22 -6.85 -2.27 -1.55
CA PHE A 22 -6.87 -2.14 -3.01
C PHE A 22 -6.24 -0.82 -3.45
N ARG A 23 -6.63 0.30 -2.84
CA ARG A 23 -6.04 1.61 -3.16
C ARG A 23 -4.54 1.62 -2.92
N PHE A 24 -4.09 1.05 -1.81
CA PHE A 24 -2.67 0.93 -1.50
C PHE A 24 -1.93 0.12 -2.58
N CYS A 25 -2.44 -1.06 -2.91
CA CYS A 25 -1.83 -1.91 -3.93
C CYS A 25 -1.86 -1.25 -5.31
N LEU A 26 -2.93 -0.51 -5.63
CA LEU A 26 -3.04 0.22 -6.90
C LEU A 26 -1.97 1.31 -7.02
N VAL A 27 -1.71 2.05 -5.94
CA VAL A 27 -0.64 3.05 -5.91
C VAL A 27 0.72 2.38 -6.11
N MET A 28 0.93 1.23 -5.48
CA MET A 28 2.19 0.50 -5.59
C MET A 28 2.41 -0.12 -6.97
N LEU A 29 1.37 -0.70 -7.57
CA LEU A 29 1.49 -1.53 -8.78
C LEU A 29 1.02 -0.85 -10.06
N ARG A 30 0.16 0.16 -9.95
CA ARG A 30 -0.45 0.89 -11.08
C ARG A 30 -1.06 -0.06 -12.12
N ASN A 31 -1.67 -1.13 -11.64
CA ASN A 31 -2.36 -2.12 -12.47
C ASN A 31 -3.48 -2.73 -11.63
N ALA A 32 -4.72 -2.64 -12.11
CA ALA A 32 -5.89 -3.07 -11.35
C ALA A 32 -5.89 -4.59 -11.08
N ALA A 33 -5.55 -5.39 -12.07
CA ALA A 33 -5.51 -6.85 -11.94
C ALA A 33 -4.45 -7.28 -10.92
N ASP A 34 -3.26 -6.68 -10.99
CA ASP A 34 -2.17 -6.97 -10.05
C ASP A 34 -2.54 -6.51 -8.64
N ALA A 35 -3.22 -5.37 -8.52
CA ALA A 35 -3.68 -4.87 -7.22
C ALA A 35 -4.71 -5.82 -6.61
N GLU A 36 -5.67 -6.29 -7.40
CA GLU A 36 -6.65 -7.27 -6.92
C GLU A 36 -5.98 -8.57 -6.47
N ASP A 37 -5.03 -9.07 -7.25
CA ASP A 37 -4.27 -10.27 -6.89
C ASP A 37 -3.52 -10.09 -5.56
N ALA A 38 -2.90 -8.94 -5.37
CA ALA A 38 -2.18 -8.64 -4.13
C ALA A 38 -3.12 -8.59 -2.92
N VAL A 39 -4.31 -7.99 -3.09
CA VAL A 39 -5.33 -7.97 -2.03
C VAL A 39 -5.80 -9.38 -1.70
N GLN A 40 -6.13 -10.16 -2.71
CA GLN A 40 -6.60 -11.54 -2.51
C GLN A 40 -5.55 -12.38 -1.79
N GLU A 41 -4.30 -12.28 -2.19
CA GLU A 41 -3.20 -13.00 -1.55
C GLU A 41 -3.03 -12.59 -0.08
N THR A 42 -3.17 -11.31 0.19
CA THR A 42 -3.09 -10.78 1.56
C THR A 42 -4.21 -11.34 2.44
N LEU A 43 -5.43 -11.34 1.93
CA LEU A 43 -6.58 -11.88 2.66
C LEU A 43 -6.49 -13.39 2.85
N LEU A 44 -5.99 -14.11 1.84
CA LEU A 44 -5.76 -15.56 1.95
C LEU A 44 -4.75 -15.89 3.03
N ARG A 45 -3.66 -15.12 3.13
CA ARG A 45 -2.67 -15.31 4.19
C ARG A 45 -3.25 -15.07 5.57
N TYR A 46 -4.12 -14.09 5.71
CA TYR A 46 -4.82 -13.86 6.96
C TYR A 46 -5.65 -15.08 7.36
N ILE A 47 -6.41 -15.64 6.42
CA ILE A 47 -7.26 -16.79 6.66
C ILE A 47 -6.40 -18.04 7.00
N GLU A 48 -5.35 -18.29 6.24
CA GLU A 48 -4.47 -19.44 6.42
C GLU A 48 -3.70 -19.42 7.74
N ARG A 49 -3.15 -18.26 8.10
CA ARG A 49 -2.32 -18.13 9.29
C ARG A 49 -3.12 -17.86 10.55
N SER A 50 -4.34 -17.38 10.39
CA SER A 50 -5.23 -17.06 11.51
C SER A 50 -4.51 -16.30 12.64
N PRO A 51 -3.83 -15.17 12.34
CA PRO A 51 -3.06 -14.47 13.35
C PRO A 51 -3.95 -13.88 14.44
N GLU A 52 -3.38 -13.74 15.63
CA GLU A 52 -4.03 -13.08 16.74
C GLU A 52 -3.41 -11.70 16.93
N PHE A 53 -4.25 -10.72 17.24
CA PHE A 53 -3.80 -9.34 17.37
C PHE A 53 -4.25 -8.73 18.69
N GLU A 54 -3.39 -7.90 19.28
CA GLU A 54 -3.68 -7.19 20.51
C GLU A 54 -4.68 -6.03 20.29
N SER A 55 -4.77 -5.54 19.05
CA SER A 55 -5.62 -4.40 18.73
C SER A 55 -5.99 -4.40 17.24
N ALA A 56 -7.02 -3.61 16.88
CA ALA A 56 -7.40 -3.39 15.49
C ALA A 56 -6.26 -2.72 14.71
N GLY A 57 -5.48 -1.85 15.37
CA GLY A 57 -4.31 -1.22 14.77
C GLY A 57 -3.24 -2.21 14.39
N ALA A 58 -2.98 -3.20 15.26
CA ALA A 58 -2.02 -4.27 14.98
C ALA A 58 -2.46 -5.15 13.81
N GLU A 59 -3.75 -5.47 13.75
CA GLU A 59 -4.34 -6.21 12.63
C GLU A 59 -4.16 -5.48 11.30
N ARG A 60 -4.48 -4.19 11.28
CA ARG A 60 -4.34 -3.35 10.09
C ARG A 60 -2.88 -3.27 9.64
N ALA A 61 -1.95 -3.05 10.58
CA ALA A 61 -0.52 -2.98 10.27
C ALA A 61 0.00 -4.29 9.68
N TRP A 62 -0.45 -5.42 10.19
CA TRP A 62 -0.10 -6.75 9.66
C TRP A 62 -0.56 -6.89 8.21
N LEU A 63 -1.81 -6.52 7.93
CA LEU A 63 -2.39 -6.60 6.58
C LEU A 63 -1.61 -5.73 5.60
N PHE A 64 -1.30 -4.49 5.97
CA PHE A 64 -0.53 -3.59 5.10
C PHE A 64 0.92 -4.05 4.92
N THR A 65 1.51 -4.69 5.93
CA THR A 65 2.85 -5.29 5.81
C THR A 65 2.85 -6.43 4.80
N VAL A 66 1.87 -7.32 4.88
CA VAL A 66 1.74 -8.44 3.94
C VAL A 66 1.49 -7.92 2.52
N ALA A 67 0.58 -6.94 2.38
CA ALA A 67 0.28 -6.32 1.08
C ALA A 67 1.51 -5.63 0.49
N ALA A 68 2.28 -4.91 1.30
CA ALA A 68 3.51 -4.25 0.87
C ALA A 68 4.53 -5.26 0.35
N ASN A 69 4.73 -6.35 1.07
CA ASN A 69 5.65 -7.41 0.66
C ASN A 69 5.19 -8.07 -0.64
N ARG A 70 3.89 -8.31 -0.78
CA ARG A 70 3.33 -8.88 -2.00
C ARG A 70 3.51 -7.96 -3.21
N CYS A 71 3.27 -6.67 -3.03
CA CYS A 71 3.50 -5.68 -4.09
C CYS A 71 4.95 -5.63 -4.52
N ARG A 72 5.88 -5.67 -3.55
CA ARG A 72 7.31 -5.68 -3.84
C ARG A 72 7.73 -6.92 -4.62
N ASP A 73 7.18 -8.08 -4.27
CA ASP A 73 7.44 -9.33 -5.00
C ASP A 73 6.92 -9.23 -6.44
N THR A 74 5.73 -8.68 -6.63
CA THR A 74 5.14 -8.47 -7.95
C THR A 74 6.01 -7.53 -8.81
N LEU A 75 6.50 -6.44 -8.22
CA LEU A 75 7.36 -5.49 -8.93
C LEU A 75 8.72 -6.08 -9.32
N ARG A 76 9.20 -7.07 -8.56
CA ARG A 76 10.46 -7.76 -8.87
C ARG A 76 10.30 -8.86 -9.90
N ALA A 77 9.08 -9.29 -10.16
CA ALA A 77 8.82 -10.34 -11.16
C ALA A 77 9.24 -9.87 -12.55
N ALA A 78 9.76 -10.79 -13.37
CA ALA A 78 10.30 -10.49 -14.69
C ALA A 78 9.22 -10.02 -15.69
N SER A 79 7.98 -10.49 -15.54
CA SER A 79 6.89 -10.06 -16.41
C SER A 79 6.24 -8.79 -15.87
N ARG A 80 6.19 -7.77 -16.71
CA ARG A 80 5.55 -6.50 -16.36
C ARG A 80 4.21 -6.39 -17.06
N HIS A 81 3.18 -6.06 -16.30
CA HIS A 81 1.87 -5.77 -16.84
C HIS A 81 1.77 -4.29 -17.24
N PRO A 82 0.92 -3.95 -18.22
CA PRO A 82 0.72 -2.56 -18.62
C PRO A 82 0.25 -1.71 -17.45
N GLN A 83 0.82 -0.51 -17.33
CA GLN A 83 0.41 0.43 -16.31
C GLN A 83 -0.83 1.21 -16.72
N LEU A 84 -1.67 1.53 -15.76
CA LEU A 84 -2.86 2.34 -15.98
C LEU A 84 -2.49 3.74 -16.45
N THR A 85 -3.24 4.23 -17.43
CA THR A 85 -3.15 5.62 -17.87
C THR A 85 -3.88 6.53 -16.88
N LEU A 86 -3.68 7.85 -17.00
CA LEU A 86 -4.40 8.81 -16.18
C LEU A 86 -5.92 8.71 -16.39
N ASP A 87 -6.36 8.50 -17.63
CA ASP A 87 -7.78 8.34 -17.93
C ASP A 87 -8.37 7.09 -17.26
N GLU A 88 -7.63 5.99 -17.28
CA GLU A 88 -8.05 4.76 -16.61
C GLU A 88 -8.11 4.94 -15.09
N LEU A 89 -7.16 5.67 -14.49
CA LEU A 89 -7.18 6.01 -13.06
C LEU A 89 -8.39 6.87 -12.70
N ALA A 90 -8.72 7.84 -13.55
CA ALA A 90 -9.91 8.66 -13.38
C ALA A 90 -11.18 7.80 -13.41
N GLY A 91 -11.22 6.80 -14.28
CA GLY A 91 -12.33 5.84 -14.35
C GLY A 91 -12.50 4.98 -13.12
N LEU A 92 -11.45 4.84 -12.29
CA LEU A 92 -11.50 4.10 -11.03
C LEU A 92 -11.94 4.96 -9.83
N GLY A 93 -12.34 6.21 -10.07
CA GLY A 93 -12.88 7.09 -9.04
C GLY A 93 -11.92 8.13 -8.48
N ALA A 94 -10.72 8.25 -9.03
CA ALA A 94 -9.79 9.29 -8.61
C ALA A 94 -10.31 10.65 -9.08
N GLU A 95 -10.30 11.62 -8.17
CA GLU A 95 -10.70 12.99 -8.51
C GLU A 95 -9.65 13.64 -9.39
N LYS A 96 -10.10 14.53 -10.27
CA LYS A 96 -9.22 15.24 -11.20
C LYS A 96 -8.10 16.00 -10.48
N SER A 97 -8.38 16.56 -9.31
CA SER A 97 -7.40 17.29 -8.50
C SER A 97 -6.32 16.37 -7.91
N GLU A 98 -6.61 15.08 -7.78
CA GLU A 98 -5.69 14.10 -7.19
C GLU A 98 -4.82 13.40 -8.23
N LEU A 99 -5.24 13.40 -9.50
CA LEU A 99 -4.58 12.65 -10.57
C LEU A 99 -3.10 13.02 -10.75
N GLY A 100 -2.79 14.31 -10.69
CA GLY A 100 -1.40 14.77 -10.83
C GLY A 100 -0.49 14.28 -9.71
N ILE A 101 -1.00 14.33 -8.49
CA ILE A 101 -0.25 13.87 -7.31
C ILE A 101 -0.10 12.35 -7.34
N LEU A 102 -1.17 11.63 -7.70
CA LEU A 102 -1.12 10.17 -7.82
C LEU A 102 -0.14 9.73 -8.90
N ASP A 103 -0.18 10.38 -10.06
CA ASP A 103 0.76 10.07 -11.13
C ASP A 103 2.21 10.30 -10.69
N ALA A 104 2.49 11.44 -10.07
CA ALA A 104 3.81 11.75 -9.55
C ALA A 104 4.28 10.73 -8.52
N LEU A 105 3.40 10.35 -7.59
CA LEU A 105 3.69 9.35 -6.57
C LEU A 105 3.97 7.98 -7.20
N MET A 106 3.16 7.56 -8.16
CA MET A 106 3.30 6.28 -8.85
C MET A 106 4.57 6.19 -9.70
N ASN A 107 5.14 7.33 -10.10
CA ASN A 107 6.39 7.39 -10.88
C ASN A 107 7.64 7.35 -10.00
N LEU A 108 7.51 7.43 -8.69
CA LEU A 108 8.65 7.36 -7.78
C LEU A 108 9.20 5.93 -7.69
N PRO A 109 10.51 5.77 -7.42
CA PRO A 109 11.03 4.45 -7.09
C PRO A 109 10.27 3.81 -5.93
N GLU A 110 10.13 2.51 -5.99
CA GLU A 110 9.31 1.70 -5.07
C GLU A 110 9.51 2.05 -3.59
N LYS A 111 10.76 2.12 -3.14
CA LYS A 111 11.05 2.33 -1.71
C LYS A 111 10.58 3.69 -1.19
N TYR A 112 10.60 4.71 -2.02
CA TYR A 112 10.13 6.05 -1.64
C TYR A 112 8.61 6.13 -1.70
N ARG A 113 8.03 5.58 -2.76
CA ARG A 113 6.58 5.49 -2.92
C ARG A 113 5.94 4.76 -1.75
N LEU A 114 6.53 3.63 -1.35
CA LEU A 114 6.05 2.83 -0.22
C LEU A 114 6.10 3.62 1.09
N ALA A 115 7.24 4.22 1.40
CA ALA A 115 7.41 4.99 2.64
C ALA A 115 6.43 6.18 2.70
N LEU A 116 6.32 6.93 1.61
CA LEU A 116 5.40 8.07 1.54
C LEU A 116 3.96 7.66 1.70
N THR A 117 3.56 6.57 1.04
CA THR A 117 2.18 6.09 1.10
C THR A 117 1.83 5.60 2.50
N LEU A 118 2.70 4.81 3.13
CA LEU A 118 2.45 4.33 4.49
C LEU A 118 2.38 5.48 5.51
N HIS A 119 3.19 6.50 5.33
CA HIS A 119 3.23 7.62 6.28
C HIS A 119 2.09 8.62 6.06
N TYR A 120 1.96 9.14 4.85
CA TYR A 120 1.02 10.25 4.56
C TYR A 120 -0.40 9.79 4.24
N VAL A 121 -0.56 8.64 3.60
CA VAL A 121 -1.89 8.13 3.26
C VAL A 121 -2.44 7.24 4.34
N GLU A 122 -1.64 6.29 4.82
CA GLU A 122 -2.10 5.30 5.79
C GLU A 122 -1.87 5.72 7.24
N GLY A 123 -1.09 6.77 7.48
CA GLY A 123 -0.97 7.39 8.79
C GLY A 123 0.00 6.73 9.76
N TYR A 124 0.89 5.88 9.28
CA TYR A 124 1.87 5.22 10.14
C TYR A 124 3.05 6.14 10.48
N SER A 125 3.53 6.05 11.72
CA SER A 125 4.72 6.77 12.15
C SER A 125 6.00 6.16 11.54
N THR A 126 7.09 6.89 11.57
CA THR A 126 8.39 6.38 11.10
C THR A 126 8.80 5.12 11.83
N GLY A 127 8.56 5.07 13.15
CA GLY A 127 8.86 3.88 13.96
C GLY A 127 8.01 2.68 13.58
N GLU A 128 6.72 2.91 13.34
CA GLU A 128 5.82 1.85 12.90
C GLU A 128 6.21 1.30 11.52
N ILE A 129 6.52 2.20 10.59
CA ILE A 129 6.96 1.80 9.24
C ILE A 129 8.27 1.01 9.32
N ALA A 130 9.20 1.44 10.16
CA ALA A 130 10.46 0.74 10.38
C ALA A 130 10.22 -0.71 10.83
N SER A 131 9.31 -0.91 11.80
CA SER A 131 8.92 -2.25 12.24
C SER A 131 8.27 -3.05 11.13
N MET A 132 7.36 -2.46 10.38
CA MET A 132 6.64 -3.13 9.29
C MET A 132 7.58 -3.60 8.19
N LEU A 133 8.58 -2.80 7.85
CA LEU A 133 9.48 -3.07 6.73
C LEU A 133 10.83 -3.70 7.15
N GLY A 134 11.03 -3.94 8.44
CA GLY A 134 12.29 -4.49 8.94
C GLY A 134 13.48 -3.57 8.74
N ARG A 135 13.27 -2.26 8.92
CA ARG A 135 14.29 -1.23 8.75
C ARG A 135 14.43 -0.42 10.04
N THR A 136 15.42 0.48 10.07
CA THR A 136 15.60 1.39 11.21
C THR A 136 14.73 2.64 11.01
N PRO A 137 14.31 3.32 12.10
CA PRO A 137 13.61 4.60 11.98
C PRO A 137 14.40 5.65 11.21
N SER A 138 15.73 5.67 11.37
CA SER A 138 16.59 6.59 10.62
C SER A 138 16.52 6.35 9.11
N ALA A 139 16.52 5.08 8.70
CA ALA A 139 16.38 4.71 7.28
C ALA A 139 15.04 5.18 6.72
N ILE A 140 13.96 5.04 7.48
CA ILE A 140 12.64 5.50 7.05
C ILE A 140 12.60 7.02 6.95
N LYS A 141 13.16 7.74 7.91
CA LYS A 141 13.25 9.21 7.85
C LYS A 141 13.98 9.68 6.60
N MET A 142 15.07 9.01 6.24
CA MET A 142 15.81 9.32 5.02
C MET A 142 14.99 9.06 3.76
N ARG A 143 14.25 7.95 3.73
CA ARG A 143 13.35 7.62 2.61
C ARG A 143 12.24 8.65 2.46
N LEU A 144 11.65 9.10 3.56
CA LEU A 144 10.62 10.13 3.53
C LEU A 144 11.17 11.45 3.01
N LYS A 145 12.34 11.85 3.50
CA LYS A 145 12.99 13.08 3.06
C LYS A 145 13.30 13.04 1.56
N LYS A 146 13.98 12.00 1.12
CA LYS A 146 14.33 11.83 -0.30
C LYS A 146 13.09 11.69 -1.15
N GLY A 147 12.09 10.95 -0.68
CA GLY A 147 10.83 10.78 -1.36
C GLY A 147 10.10 12.10 -1.58
N ARG A 148 10.06 12.97 -0.56
CA ARG A 148 9.45 14.30 -0.68
C ARG A 148 10.18 15.16 -1.71
N GLU A 149 11.52 15.11 -1.73
CA GLU A 149 12.31 15.84 -2.71
C GLU A 149 12.00 15.38 -4.14
N LEU A 150 11.95 14.07 -4.34
CA LEU A 150 11.65 13.49 -5.65
C LEU A 150 10.22 13.78 -6.08
N LEU A 151 9.26 13.69 -5.15
CA LEU A 151 7.86 13.99 -5.42
C LEU A 151 7.68 15.45 -5.84
N GLY A 152 8.38 16.36 -5.17
CA GLY A 152 8.37 17.77 -5.54
C GLY A 152 8.87 18.01 -6.97
N LYS A 153 9.94 17.32 -7.35
CA LYS A 153 10.47 17.42 -8.72
C LYS A 153 9.50 16.89 -9.76
N GLU A 154 8.87 15.74 -9.49
CA GLU A 154 7.87 15.16 -10.40
C GLU A 154 6.69 16.10 -10.62
N ILE A 155 6.23 16.76 -9.56
CA ILE A 155 5.12 17.71 -9.66
C ILE A 155 5.54 18.96 -10.45
N PHE A 156 6.73 19.50 -10.19
CA PHE A 156 7.24 20.67 -10.91
C PHE A 156 7.52 20.37 -12.38
N ASP A 157 8.12 19.23 -12.67
CA ASP A 157 8.46 18.85 -14.04
C ASP A 157 7.20 18.48 -14.87
N GLY A 158 6.12 18.12 -14.20
CA GLY A 158 4.82 17.81 -14.83
C GLY A 158 4.00 19.03 -15.19
N GLU A 159 4.43 20.22 -14.79
CA GLU A 159 3.81 21.48 -15.20
C GLU A 159 4.47 21.97 -16.48
#